data_8acc567d3b0929500b5efc7d6f384c32
#
_entry.id   8acc567d3b0929500b5efc7d6f384c32
#
_cell.length_a   1.000
_cell.length_b   1.000
_cell.length_c   1.000
_cell.angle_alpha   90.00
_cell.angle_beta   90.00
_cell.angle_gamma   90.00
#
_symmetry.space_group_name_H-M   'P 1'
#
loop_
_entity.id
_entity.type
_entity.pdbx_description
1 polymer ?
#
loop_
_entity_poly.entity_id
_entity_poly.type
_entity_poly.pdbx_seq_one_letter_code
_entity_poly.pdbx_strand_id
1 'polypeptide(L)'
;VWLNLGAPDATAALPQRFFASGEEKTAMLLPAPYGYPYSTTDHWVLNYMLHNLTPEATQVWVTYDIDIIPADAPEAVGMLRARPIWMDVQNGKGYPVFDAVRGMGDGVTYTYPDQATAPYGNGPQLNEWVADADGTLIATAGHLHPGGLHTDLYVERDGQKAHAFRSEAMYYEPAGAVSWDVSMTATMPDWQVSVRQGDTLSTTATYDSGLASWYESMGIMVVWMGEPGGDADDPFTTAVDTPGMLTHGHLAENDNHGGDLDNRYLDLTALPSAPASATIPIQDWVYTEGDMNYAVSVPTVKAGESITYENLDANIGKGQWHTITACAAPCNRSTGIAYPLADGPVIFDSGELGLGGPPTADRTSWTIPTDLPPGTYTYFCRIHPIMRGAFRVEE
;
A
#
# COMPACT_ATOMS: atom_id res chain seq x y z
N VAL A 1 -10.84 -4.34 0.79
CA VAL A 1 -11.71 -3.20 1.18
C VAL A 1 -13.16 -3.55 0.95
N TRP A 2 -13.99 -3.39 1.97
CA TRP A 2 -15.44 -3.54 1.87
C TRP A 2 -16.11 -2.21 1.56
N LEU A 3 -17.01 -2.21 0.59
CA LEU A 3 -17.77 -1.06 0.16
C LEU A 3 -19.27 -1.30 0.35
N ASN A 4 -19.98 -0.30 0.88
CA ASN A 4 -21.43 -0.26 0.91
C ASN A 4 -21.93 0.60 -0.27
N LEU A 5 -22.57 -0.03 -1.27
CA LEU A 5 -23.08 0.67 -2.43
C LEU A 5 -24.31 1.53 -2.13
N GLY A 6 -24.94 1.33 -0.97
CA GLY A 6 -26.12 2.09 -0.50
C GLY A 6 -25.77 3.37 0.24
N ALA A 7 -24.49 3.62 0.56
CA ALA A 7 -24.05 4.79 1.31
C ALA A 7 -22.92 5.53 0.58
N PRO A 8 -22.87 6.88 0.64
CA PRO A 8 -21.77 7.65 0.07
C PRO A 8 -20.54 7.62 0.98
N ASP A 9 -19.35 7.60 0.38
CA ASP A 9 -18.10 7.83 1.08
C ASP A 9 -18.00 9.30 1.53
N ALA A 10 -17.41 9.55 2.70
CA ALA A 10 -17.32 10.89 3.25
C ALA A 10 -16.27 11.76 2.54
N THR A 11 -15.25 11.16 1.97
CA THR A 11 -14.08 11.87 1.40
C THR A 11 -14.00 11.82 -0.12
N ALA A 12 -14.70 10.91 -0.76
CA ALA A 12 -14.61 10.68 -2.20
C ALA A 12 -15.98 10.48 -2.84
N ALA A 13 -16.09 10.72 -4.14
CA ALA A 13 -17.28 10.40 -4.93
C ALA A 13 -17.35 8.90 -5.26
N LEU A 14 -17.37 8.07 -4.24
CA LEU A 14 -17.35 6.61 -4.28
C LEU A 14 -18.41 6.03 -3.34
N PRO A 15 -18.77 4.75 -3.48
CA PRO A 15 -19.45 4.02 -2.42
C PRO A 15 -18.65 4.02 -1.12
N GLN A 16 -19.35 4.02 0.01
CA GLN A 16 -18.72 4.10 1.31
C GLN A 16 -17.80 2.92 1.59
N ARG A 17 -16.51 3.20 1.79
CA ARG A 17 -15.51 2.24 2.26
C ARG A 17 -15.62 2.13 3.77
N PHE A 18 -16.08 1.00 4.28
CA PHE A 18 -16.37 0.90 5.71
C PHE A 18 -15.45 -0.05 6.48
N PHE A 19 -14.71 -0.90 5.80
CA PHE A 19 -13.73 -1.77 6.42
C PHE A 19 -12.61 -2.12 5.44
N ALA A 20 -11.40 -2.20 5.93
CA ALA A 20 -10.26 -2.70 5.19
C ALA A 20 -9.37 -3.55 6.08
N SER A 21 -8.71 -4.50 5.45
CA SER A 21 -7.60 -5.26 6.00
C SER A 21 -6.58 -5.43 4.89
N GLY A 22 -5.31 -5.22 5.18
CA GLY A 22 -4.19 -5.58 4.33
C GLY A 22 -3.72 -7.00 4.66
N GLU A 23 -2.42 -7.17 4.80
CA GLU A 23 -1.81 -8.39 5.33
C GLU A 23 -2.10 -8.53 6.81
N GLU A 24 -2.28 -7.42 7.46
CA GLU A 24 -2.73 -7.33 8.83
C GLU A 24 -4.12 -7.95 8.98
N LYS A 25 -4.25 -8.91 9.86
CA LYS A 25 -5.53 -9.46 10.30
C LYS A 25 -6.26 -8.41 11.13
N THR A 26 -6.98 -7.54 10.48
CA THR A 26 -7.63 -6.44 11.17
C THR A 26 -8.90 -6.90 11.84
N ALA A 27 -9.01 -6.69 13.15
CA ALA A 27 -10.24 -6.75 13.90
C ALA A 27 -10.61 -5.31 14.30
N MET A 28 -11.80 -4.87 13.95
CA MET A 28 -12.31 -3.58 14.38
C MET A 28 -13.51 -3.78 15.27
N LEU A 29 -13.35 -3.36 16.52
CA LEU A 29 -14.42 -3.37 17.51
C LEU A 29 -14.81 -1.92 17.79
N LEU A 30 -16.02 -1.55 17.43
CA LEU A 30 -16.55 -0.26 17.85
C LEU A 30 -16.94 -0.33 19.34
N PRO A 31 -16.56 0.66 20.15
CA PRO A 31 -16.93 0.67 21.55
C PRO A 31 -18.46 0.85 21.71
N ALA A 32 -19.04 0.21 22.73
CA ALA A 32 -20.44 0.48 23.06
C ALA A 32 -20.63 1.94 23.48
N PRO A 33 -21.73 2.60 23.11
CA PRO A 33 -22.89 2.05 22.43
C PRO A 33 -22.91 2.25 20.90
N TYR A 34 -21.76 2.39 20.25
CA TYR A 34 -21.67 2.73 18.82
C TYR A 34 -21.84 1.52 17.92
N GLY A 35 -22.47 1.73 16.76
CA GLY A 35 -22.61 0.74 15.72
C GLY A 35 -22.71 1.35 14.32
N TYR A 36 -22.26 0.61 13.32
CA TYR A 36 -22.42 0.98 11.91
C TYR A 36 -23.84 0.64 11.46
N PRO A 37 -24.68 1.63 11.12
CA PRO A 37 -26.03 1.37 10.67
C PRO A 37 -26.03 0.82 9.25
N TYR A 38 -26.74 -0.28 9.00
CA TYR A 38 -26.96 -0.81 7.68
C TYR A 38 -28.41 -1.22 7.47
N SER A 39 -28.82 -1.33 6.23
CA SER A 39 -30.14 -1.79 5.82
C SER A 39 -30.01 -3.16 5.14
N THR A 40 -31.03 -4.00 5.28
CA THR A 40 -31.13 -5.26 4.55
C THR A 40 -31.22 -5.08 3.02
N THR A 41 -31.42 -3.84 2.56
CA THR A 41 -31.38 -3.48 1.14
C THR A 41 -30.01 -2.97 0.67
N ASP A 42 -29.06 -2.82 1.59
CA ASP A 42 -27.69 -2.43 1.21
C ASP A 42 -27.01 -3.57 0.47
N HIS A 43 -26.21 -3.20 -0.51
CA HIS A 43 -25.36 -4.12 -1.24
C HIS A 43 -23.90 -3.86 -0.88
N TRP A 44 -23.26 -4.87 -0.31
CA TRP A 44 -21.84 -4.80 0.03
C TRP A 44 -21.02 -5.51 -1.03
N VAL A 45 -19.88 -4.90 -1.36
CA VAL A 45 -18.94 -5.43 -2.35
C VAL A 45 -17.57 -5.51 -1.71
N LEU A 46 -16.90 -6.64 -1.90
CA LEU A 46 -15.49 -6.80 -1.55
C LEU A 46 -14.63 -6.43 -2.77
N ASN A 47 -13.85 -5.37 -2.64
CA ASN A 47 -12.74 -5.08 -3.53
C ASN A 47 -11.47 -5.69 -2.93
N TYR A 48 -10.81 -6.56 -3.66
CA TYR A 48 -9.62 -7.27 -3.18
C TYR A 48 -8.52 -7.28 -4.24
N MET A 49 -7.30 -7.35 -3.75
CA MET A 49 -6.09 -7.60 -4.53
C MET A 49 -5.32 -8.69 -3.79
N LEU A 50 -4.94 -9.74 -4.50
CA LEU A 50 -4.19 -10.87 -3.96
C LEU A 50 -2.93 -11.06 -4.79
N HIS A 51 -1.79 -11.11 -4.13
CA HIS A 51 -0.51 -11.38 -4.76
C HIS A 51 -0.02 -12.74 -4.30
N ASN A 52 0.26 -13.63 -5.25
CA ASN A 52 0.98 -14.85 -4.95
C ASN A 52 2.48 -14.57 -5.12
N LEU A 53 3.19 -14.50 -4.01
CA LEU A 53 4.64 -14.24 -3.97
C LEU A 53 5.47 -15.53 -4.18
N THR A 54 4.82 -16.65 -4.47
CA THR A 54 5.48 -17.93 -4.74
C THR A 54 5.29 -18.37 -6.19
N PRO A 55 6.18 -19.17 -6.76
CA PRO A 55 6.03 -19.69 -8.12
C PRO A 55 4.96 -20.79 -8.23
N GLU A 56 4.38 -21.22 -7.12
CA GLU A 56 3.40 -22.31 -7.07
C GLU A 56 1.98 -21.74 -7.02
N ALA A 57 1.09 -22.31 -7.82
CA ALA A 57 -0.32 -21.95 -7.74
C ALA A 57 -0.90 -22.39 -6.39
N THR A 58 -1.60 -21.49 -5.71
CA THR A 58 -2.27 -21.76 -4.44
C THR A 58 -3.71 -21.31 -4.47
N GLN A 59 -4.48 -21.73 -3.48
CA GLN A 59 -5.86 -21.33 -3.28
C GLN A 59 -5.98 -20.67 -1.92
N VAL A 60 -6.62 -19.50 -1.88
CA VAL A 60 -6.84 -18.73 -0.66
C VAL A 60 -8.33 -18.43 -0.48
N TRP A 61 -8.71 -18.18 0.76
CA TRP A 61 -10.06 -17.75 1.13
C TRP A 61 -9.95 -16.45 1.92
N VAL A 62 -10.84 -15.51 1.63
CA VAL A 62 -11.05 -14.35 2.48
C VAL A 62 -12.17 -14.68 3.46
N THR A 63 -11.83 -14.75 4.74
CA THR A 63 -12.78 -15.00 5.82
C THR A 63 -13.00 -13.73 6.63
N TYR A 64 -14.23 -13.44 6.98
CA TYR A 64 -14.59 -12.33 7.85
C TYR A 64 -15.76 -12.71 8.76
N ASP A 65 -15.71 -12.19 9.96
CA ASP A 65 -16.76 -12.34 10.96
C ASP A 65 -17.40 -10.97 11.21
N ILE A 66 -18.70 -10.91 11.31
CA ILE A 66 -19.44 -9.67 11.53
C ILE A 66 -20.44 -9.87 12.66
N ASP A 67 -20.35 -9.05 13.70
CA ASP A 67 -21.34 -8.99 14.75
C ASP A 67 -22.51 -8.11 14.28
N ILE A 68 -23.69 -8.69 14.26
CA ILE A 68 -24.92 -8.03 13.81
C ILE A 68 -25.91 -7.93 14.96
N ILE A 69 -26.37 -6.72 15.26
CA ILE A 69 -27.43 -6.45 16.22
C ILE A 69 -28.70 -6.10 15.44
N PRO A 70 -29.75 -6.94 15.46
CA PRO A 70 -31.02 -6.63 14.83
C PRO A 70 -31.65 -5.35 15.44
N ALA A 71 -32.29 -4.53 14.60
CA ALA A 71 -32.86 -3.26 15.04
C ALA A 71 -33.96 -3.38 16.11
N ASP A 72 -34.60 -4.53 16.20
CA ASP A 72 -35.62 -4.86 17.20
C ASP A 72 -35.07 -5.59 18.44
N ALA A 73 -33.77 -5.84 18.48
CA ALA A 73 -33.12 -6.43 19.64
C ALA A 73 -33.01 -5.44 20.81
N PRO A 74 -33.08 -5.91 22.06
CA PRO A 74 -32.89 -5.04 23.23
C PRO A 74 -31.56 -4.27 23.24
N GLU A 75 -30.51 -4.88 22.69
CA GLU A 75 -29.16 -4.35 22.59
C GLU A 75 -29.08 -3.15 21.63
N ALA A 76 -30.03 -3.04 20.69
CA ALA A 76 -30.11 -1.90 19.78
C ALA A 76 -30.65 -0.62 20.43
N VAL A 77 -31.29 -0.75 21.60
CA VAL A 77 -31.86 0.40 22.29
C VAL A 77 -30.74 1.30 22.83
N GLY A 78 -30.75 2.55 22.37
CA GLY A 78 -29.74 3.52 22.77
C GLY A 78 -28.39 3.42 22.04
N MET A 79 -28.29 2.60 21.03
CA MET A 79 -27.11 2.61 20.16
C MET A 79 -26.97 3.94 19.43
N LEU A 80 -25.74 4.42 19.39
CA LEU A 80 -25.33 5.60 18.63
C LEU A 80 -24.78 5.17 17.27
N ARG A 81 -25.07 5.97 16.27
CA ARG A 81 -24.59 5.68 14.92
C ARG A 81 -23.13 6.08 14.78
N ALA A 82 -22.37 5.22 14.13
CA ALA A 82 -21.00 5.48 13.72
C ALA A 82 -20.88 5.36 12.21
N ARG A 83 -19.96 6.12 11.63
CA ARG A 83 -19.63 6.08 10.21
C ARG A 83 -18.12 6.11 10.01
N PRO A 84 -17.60 5.48 8.97
CA PRO A 84 -16.21 5.57 8.60
C PRO A 84 -15.92 6.88 7.87
N ILE A 85 -14.74 7.44 8.15
CA ILE A 85 -14.09 8.50 7.40
C ILE A 85 -12.80 7.90 6.85
N TRP A 86 -12.76 7.67 5.56
CA TRP A 86 -11.61 7.09 4.89
C TRP A 86 -10.69 8.20 4.40
N MET A 87 -9.50 8.29 4.96
CA MET A 87 -8.49 9.25 4.52
C MET A 87 -7.32 8.54 3.85
N ASP A 88 -6.90 9.11 2.74
CA ASP A 88 -5.83 8.60 1.89
C ASP A 88 -4.80 9.71 1.69
N VAL A 89 -3.51 9.44 1.94
CA VAL A 89 -2.48 10.46 1.77
C VAL A 89 -2.26 10.82 0.30
N GLN A 90 -2.65 9.95 -0.61
CA GLN A 90 -2.64 10.22 -2.04
C GLN A 90 -4.05 10.55 -2.54
N ASN A 91 -4.14 11.09 -3.76
CA ASN A 91 -5.42 11.47 -4.33
C ASN A 91 -6.33 10.26 -4.64
N GLY A 92 -7.64 10.51 -4.76
CA GLY A 92 -8.69 9.52 -4.96
C GLY A 92 -8.67 8.78 -6.28
N LYS A 93 -7.54 8.27 -6.70
CA LYS A 93 -7.41 7.34 -7.81
C LYS A 93 -7.78 5.94 -7.35
N GLY A 94 -8.12 5.08 -8.31
CA GLY A 94 -8.42 3.68 -8.03
C GLY A 94 -7.23 2.90 -7.46
N TYR A 95 -6.02 3.43 -7.61
CA TYR A 95 -4.78 2.91 -7.02
C TYR A 95 -3.97 4.09 -6.46
N PRO A 96 -4.22 4.50 -5.21
CA PRO A 96 -3.65 5.70 -4.61
C PRO A 96 -2.27 5.43 -4.00
N VAL A 97 -1.23 5.49 -4.81
CA VAL A 97 0.16 5.23 -4.42
C VAL A 97 1.08 6.41 -4.67
N PHE A 98 2.19 6.44 -3.94
CA PHE A 98 3.29 7.38 -4.11
C PHE A 98 4.64 6.66 -3.97
N ASP A 99 5.73 7.33 -4.30
CA ASP A 99 7.08 6.79 -4.12
C ASP A 99 7.79 7.52 -2.97
N ALA A 100 8.42 6.76 -2.08
CA ALA A 100 9.35 7.27 -1.08
C ALA A 100 10.77 6.86 -1.49
N VAL A 101 11.46 7.77 -2.16
CA VAL A 101 12.80 7.51 -2.69
C VAL A 101 13.86 7.73 -1.62
N ARG A 102 14.87 6.85 -1.55
CA ARG A 102 15.98 6.96 -0.61
C ARG A 102 16.59 8.35 -0.62
N GLY A 103 16.77 8.91 0.56
CA GLY A 103 17.29 10.25 0.78
C GLY A 103 16.25 11.36 0.74
N MET A 104 14.98 11.07 0.48
CA MET A 104 13.90 12.06 0.63
C MET A 104 13.68 12.45 2.10
N GLY A 105 12.96 13.55 2.30
CA GLY A 105 12.68 14.08 3.63
C GLY A 105 13.95 14.59 4.31
N ASP A 106 14.22 14.07 5.50
CA ASP A 106 15.45 14.39 6.24
C ASP A 106 16.63 13.44 5.91
N GLY A 107 16.44 12.55 4.95
CA GLY A 107 17.40 11.53 4.54
C GLY A 107 17.35 10.24 5.35
N VAL A 108 16.52 10.19 6.38
CA VAL A 108 16.25 9.01 7.22
C VAL A 108 14.79 8.63 7.12
N THR A 109 13.91 9.61 7.22
CA THR A 109 12.47 9.43 7.09
C THR A 109 11.86 10.43 6.11
N TYR A 110 10.80 10.00 5.45
CA TYR A 110 10.01 10.82 4.54
C TYR A 110 8.54 10.74 4.91
N THR A 111 7.94 11.88 5.22
CA THR A 111 6.51 11.99 5.57
C THR A 111 5.73 12.55 4.39
N TYR A 112 4.68 11.84 3.97
CA TYR A 112 3.81 12.22 2.87
C TYR A 112 2.34 12.35 3.35
N PRO A 113 1.55 13.32 2.89
CA PRO A 113 2.00 14.44 2.07
C PRO A 113 2.78 15.45 2.93
N ASP A 114 3.84 15.93 2.36
CA ASP A 114 4.56 17.09 2.86
C ASP A 114 4.43 18.24 1.83
N GLN A 115 5.50 18.89 1.52
CA GLN A 115 5.55 19.88 0.44
C GLN A 115 5.94 19.27 -0.91
N ALA A 116 6.15 17.96 -0.96
CA ALA A 116 6.55 17.27 -2.17
C ALA A 116 5.40 17.18 -3.16
N THR A 117 5.76 17.21 -4.43
CA THR A 117 4.80 16.97 -5.51
C THR A 117 4.42 15.50 -5.54
N ALA A 118 3.13 15.20 -5.57
CA ALA A 118 2.66 13.85 -5.78
C ALA A 118 3.21 13.28 -7.09
N PRO A 119 3.89 12.16 -7.10
CA PRO A 119 4.51 11.61 -8.31
C PRO A 119 3.49 11.25 -9.40
N TYR A 120 2.27 10.90 -9.03
CA TYR A 120 1.23 10.44 -9.94
C TYR A 120 0.11 11.46 -10.17
N GLY A 121 0.44 12.73 -10.24
CA GLY A 121 -0.47 13.76 -10.73
C GLY A 121 -1.22 14.57 -9.69
N ASN A 122 -2.05 15.46 -10.17
CA ASN A 122 -2.64 16.59 -9.46
C ASN A 122 -4.12 16.36 -9.09
N GLY A 123 -4.51 15.15 -8.72
CA GLY A 123 -5.87 14.90 -8.24
C GLY A 123 -6.09 15.53 -6.85
N PRO A 124 -7.34 15.69 -6.40
CA PRO A 124 -7.61 16.12 -5.03
C PRO A 124 -6.99 15.12 -4.05
N GLN A 125 -6.27 15.64 -3.08
CA GLN A 125 -5.79 14.83 -1.97
C GLN A 125 -6.95 14.52 -1.04
N LEU A 126 -7.03 13.27 -0.60
CA LEU A 126 -8.08 12.78 0.30
C LEU A 126 -7.55 12.55 1.72
N ASN A 127 -6.41 13.14 2.03
CA ASN A 127 -5.80 13.07 3.35
C ASN A 127 -6.45 14.03 4.37
N GLU A 128 -7.40 14.86 3.92
CA GLU A 128 -8.10 15.81 4.76
C GLU A 128 -9.62 15.64 4.63
N TRP A 129 -10.32 15.83 5.74
CA TRP A 129 -11.76 15.86 5.77
C TRP A 129 -12.25 16.90 6.79
N VAL A 130 -13.17 17.75 6.36
CA VAL A 130 -13.78 18.75 7.24
C VAL A 130 -15.04 18.15 7.86
N ALA A 131 -15.09 18.14 9.19
CA ALA A 131 -16.22 17.60 9.93
C ALA A 131 -17.52 18.36 9.59
N ASP A 132 -18.50 17.63 9.08
CA ASP A 132 -19.80 18.16 8.67
C ASP A 132 -20.80 18.30 9.81
N ALA A 133 -20.47 17.72 10.99
CA ALA A 133 -21.24 17.79 12.23
C ALA A 133 -20.31 17.59 13.44
N ASP A 134 -20.83 17.93 14.61
CA ASP A 134 -20.21 17.51 15.88
C ASP A 134 -20.25 15.99 16.00
N GLY A 135 -19.21 15.40 16.59
CA GLY A 135 -19.10 13.95 16.77
C GLY A 135 -18.01 13.53 17.74
N THR A 136 -17.88 12.23 17.87
CA THR A 136 -16.84 11.58 18.67
C THR A 136 -16.06 10.62 17.77
N LEU A 137 -14.75 10.80 17.67
CA LEU A 137 -13.87 9.78 17.05
C LEU A 137 -13.75 8.64 18.06
N ILE A 138 -14.01 7.41 17.62
CA ILE A 138 -14.18 6.26 18.50
C ILE A 138 -13.24 5.10 18.18
N ALA A 139 -12.69 5.08 16.99
CA ALA A 139 -11.68 4.08 16.58
C ALA A 139 -10.92 4.57 15.35
N THR A 140 -9.66 4.21 15.26
CA THR A 140 -8.86 4.36 14.04
C THR A 140 -7.71 3.36 14.00
N ALA A 141 -7.28 3.04 12.78
CA ALA A 141 -6.05 2.33 12.48
C ALA A 141 -5.54 2.77 11.12
N GLY A 142 -4.23 2.61 10.92
CA GLY A 142 -3.58 2.91 9.65
C GLY A 142 -3.34 1.67 8.79
N HIS A 143 -2.96 1.93 7.53
CA HIS A 143 -2.45 0.94 6.60
C HIS A 143 -1.26 1.54 5.85
N LEU A 144 -0.20 0.75 5.72
CA LEU A 144 1.04 1.10 5.03
C LEU A 144 1.51 -0.08 4.18
N HIS A 145 2.30 0.20 3.17
CA HIS A 145 3.09 -0.80 2.46
C HIS A 145 4.49 -0.94 3.09
N PRO A 146 5.27 -1.98 2.72
CA PRO A 146 6.65 -2.13 3.20
C PRO A 146 7.45 -0.84 3.08
N GLY A 147 8.30 -0.59 4.05
CA GLY A 147 9.02 0.67 4.22
C GLY A 147 8.31 1.70 5.07
N GLY A 148 7.00 1.54 5.28
CA GLY A 148 6.20 2.45 6.10
C GLY A 148 6.49 2.28 7.59
N LEU A 149 6.53 3.37 8.33
CA LEU A 149 6.83 3.38 9.77
C LEU A 149 5.57 3.66 10.59
N HIS A 150 4.81 4.67 10.21
CA HIS A 150 3.57 5.03 10.90
C HIS A 150 2.67 5.93 10.03
N THR A 151 1.40 5.97 10.38
CA THR A 151 0.46 7.02 9.96
C THR A 151 0.05 7.84 11.16
N ASP A 152 -0.15 9.13 10.95
CA ASP A 152 -0.60 10.05 12.01
C ASP A 152 -1.96 10.64 11.69
N LEU A 153 -2.80 10.75 12.71
CA LEU A 153 -4.08 11.44 12.67
C LEU A 153 -3.98 12.77 13.43
N TYR A 154 -4.44 13.82 12.80
CA TYR A 154 -4.50 15.16 13.40
C TYR A 154 -5.91 15.71 13.35
N VAL A 155 -6.22 16.57 14.32
CA VAL A 155 -7.40 17.44 14.33
C VAL A 155 -6.92 18.89 14.30
N GLU A 156 -7.48 19.70 13.40
CA GLU A 156 -7.20 21.13 13.32
C GLU A 156 -8.46 21.95 13.60
N ARG A 157 -8.34 22.95 14.47
CA ARG A 157 -9.39 23.87 14.88
C ARG A 157 -8.80 25.26 15.10
N ASP A 158 -9.37 26.28 14.48
CA ASP A 158 -8.95 27.69 14.66
C ASP A 158 -7.44 27.92 14.42
N GLY A 159 -6.85 27.17 13.47
CA GLY A 159 -5.43 27.23 13.15
C GLY A 159 -4.51 26.55 14.16
N GLN A 160 -5.06 25.86 15.15
CA GLN A 160 -4.32 24.97 16.04
C GLN A 160 -4.42 23.53 15.54
N LYS A 161 -3.35 22.78 15.60
CA LYS A 161 -3.28 21.39 15.19
C LYS A 161 -2.91 20.50 16.36
N ALA A 162 -3.79 19.56 16.70
CA ALA A 162 -3.59 18.57 17.74
C ALA A 162 -3.29 17.20 17.11
N HIS A 163 -2.30 16.49 17.63
CA HIS A 163 -2.03 15.09 17.28
C HIS A 163 -3.02 14.20 18.03
N ALA A 164 -3.82 13.43 17.30
CA ALA A 164 -4.89 12.64 17.88
C ALA A 164 -4.51 11.18 18.07
N PHE A 165 -3.76 10.59 17.13
CA PHE A 165 -3.31 9.21 17.22
C PHE A 165 -2.19 8.92 16.24
N ARG A 166 -1.26 8.06 16.63
CA ARG A 166 -0.26 7.44 15.75
C ARG A 166 -0.53 5.95 15.63
N SER A 167 -0.74 5.49 14.41
CA SER A 167 -0.77 4.07 14.07
C SER A 167 0.63 3.63 13.65
N GLU A 168 1.30 2.87 14.50
CA GLU A 168 2.67 2.41 14.26
C GLU A 168 2.68 1.06 13.55
N ALA A 169 3.60 0.90 12.61
CA ALA A 169 3.87 -0.36 11.95
C ALA A 169 4.83 -1.20 12.78
N MET A 170 4.53 -2.47 12.97
CA MET A 170 5.43 -3.45 13.54
C MET A 170 5.72 -4.55 12.52
N TYR A 171 6.98 -4.69 12.19
CA TYR A 171 7.48 -5.71 11.27
C TYR A 171 8.07 -6.87 12.05
N TYR A 172 7.85 -8.08 11.55
CA TYR A 172 8.36 -9.30 12.19
C TYR A 172 9.61 -9.85 11.52
N GLU A 173 10.03 -9.24 10.41
CA GLU A 173 11.28 -9.57 9.73
C GLU A 173 12.50 -9.00 10.47
N PRO A 174 13.58 -9.78 10.60
CA PRO A 174 14.79 -9.29 11.23
C PRO A 174 15.44 -8.08 10.54
N ALA A 175 15.19 -7.92 9.24
CA ALA A 175 15.68 -6.78 8.46
C ALA A 175 14.86 -5.49 8.66
N GLY A 176 13.77 -5.52 9.43
CA GLY A 176 12.94 -4.36 9.73
C GLY A 176 11.80 -4.15 8.73
N ALA A 177 11.55 -2.92 8.32
CA ALA A 177 10.40 -2.51 7.51
C ALA A 177 10.49 -2.94 6.03
N VAL A 178 10.80 -4.20 5.75
CA VAL A 178 11.13 -4.70 4.41
C VAL A 178 10.17 -5.75 3.88
N SER A 179 9.14 -6.09 4.63
CA SER A 179 8.23 -7.19 4.27
C SER A 179 6.76 -6.82 4.43
N TRP A 180 5.91 -7.70 3.96
CA TRP A 180 4.48 -7.65 4.16
C TRP A 180 4.01 -8.29 5.49
N ASP A 181 4.93 -8.85 6.27
CA ASP A 181 4.61 -9.30 7.63
C ASP A 181 4.62 -8.11 8.59
N VAL A 182 3.59 -7.34 8.50
CA VAL A 182 3.40 -6.10 9.22
C VAL A 182 2.06 -6.08 9.93
N SER A 183 2.05 -5.65 11.18
CA SER A 183 0.84 -5.25 11.87
C SER A 183 0.85 -3.76 12.15
N MET A 184 -0.33 -3.18 12.27
CA MET A 184 -0.50 -1.77 12.63
C MET A 184 -1.08 -1.66 14.04
N THR A 185 -0.84 -0.54 14.70
CA THR A 185 -1.56 -0.25 15.94
C THR A 185 -2.90 0.40 15.65
N ALA A 186 -3.94 -0.08 16.34
CA ALA A 186 -5.26 0.54 16.41
C ALA A 186 -5.47 1.24 17.76
N THR A 187 -6.39 2.17 17.83
CA THR A 187 -6.77 2.81 19.09
C THR A 187 -7.33 1.81 20.10
N MET A 188 -7.10 2.08 21.38
CA MET A 188 -7.73 1.32 22.46
C MET A 188 -9.25 1.52 22.46
N PRO A 189 -10.04 0.53 22.95
CA PRO A 189 -11.50 0.61 22.92
C PRO A 189 -12.12 1.77 23.70
N ASP A 190 -11.39 2.35 24.65
CA ASP A 190 -11.80 3.50 25.46
C ASP A 190 -11.34 4.85 24.87
N TRP A 191 -10.64 4.84 23.76
CA TRP A 191 -10.21 6.05 23.07
C TRP A 191 -11.42 6.77 22.47
N GLN A 192 -11.68 7.99 22.93
CA GLN A 192 -12.76 8.83 22.44
C GLN A 192 -12.30 10.29 22.37
N VAL A 193 -12.36 10.86 21.16
CA VAL A 193 -11.91 12.23 20.90
C VAL A 193 -13.05 13.05 20.31
N SER A 194 -13.37 14.18 20.96
CA SER A 194 -14.42 15.07 20.49
C SER A 194 -13.98 15.89 19.29
N VAL A 195 -14.83 15.97 18.29
CA VAL A 195 -14.68 16.87 17.14
C VAL A 195 -15.92 17.73 16.99
N ARG A 196 -15.72 18.95 16.49
CA ARG A 196 -16.79 19.92 16.23
C ARG A 196 -16.99 20.07 14.74
N GLN A 197 -18.18 20.46 14.36
CA GLN A 197 -18.44 20.85 12.97
C GLN A 197 -17.45 21.95 12.55
N GLY A 198 -16.78 21.74 11.44
CA GLY A 198 -15.76 22.64 10.90
C GLY A 198 -14.33 22.30 11.31
N ASP A 199 -14.10 21.38 12.25
CA ASP A 199 -12.75 20.84 12.49
C ASP A 199 -12.26 20.10 11.24
N THR A 200 -10.97 20.18 10.97
CA THR A 200 -10.34 19.41 9.88
C THR A 200 -9.58 18.22 10.45
N LEU A 201 -9.98 17.02 10.06
CA LEU A 201 -9.16 15.83 10.27
C LEU A 201 -8.15 15.72 9.14
N SER A 202 -6.90 15.34 9.46
CA SER A 202 -5.88 15.08 8.44
C SER A 202 -5.00 13.89 8.82
N THR A 203 -4.46 13.20 7.79
CA THR A 203 -3.53 12.09 7.98
C THR A 203 -2.27 12.28 7.15
N THR A 204 -1.18 11.73 7.66
CA THR A 204 0.12 11.60 6.98
C THR A 204 0.64 10.18 7.11
N ALA A 205 1.55 9.78 6.22
CA ALA A 205 2.26 8.51 6.29
C ALA A 205 3.77 8.76 6.25
N THR A 206 4.51 8.11 7.13
CA THR A 206 5.97 8.23 7.23
C THR A 206 6.63 6.93 6.83
N TYR A 207 7.63 7.03 5.97
CA TYR A 207 8.41 5.92 5.41
C TYR A 207 9.89 6.05 5.77
N ASP A 208 10.57 4.90 5.90
CA ASP A 208 12.02 4.83 6.05
C ASP A 208 12.69 5.13 4.70
N SER A 209 13.13 6.35 4.49
CA SER A 209 13.87 6.75 3.29
C SER A 209 15.39 6.63 3.45
N GLY A 210 15.87 6.26 4.61
CA GLY A 210 17.29 6.03 4.86
C GLY A 210 17.75 4.64 4.38
N LEU A 211 16.89 3.64 4.55
CA LEU A 211 17.20 2.25 4.20
C LEU A 211 17.16 2.02 2.70
N ALA A 212 16.07 2.42 2.04
CA ALA A 212 15.83 2.07 0.65
C ALA A 212 14.87 3.05 -0.05
N SER A 213 14.66 2.83 -1.35
CA SER A 213 13.55 3.42 -2.09
C SER A 213 12.36 2.48 -2.08
N TRP A 214 11.20 3.00 -1.74
CA TRP A 214 9.94 2.28 -1.67
C TRP A 214 9.01 2.80 -2.76
N TYR A 215 8.55 1.89 -3.60
CA TYR A 215 7.66 2.21 -4.71
C TYR A 215 6.27 1.71 -4.42
N GLU A 216 5.28 2.39 -4.98
CA GLU A 216 3.88 2.03 -4.77
C GLU A 216 3.48 2.07 -3.28
N SER A 217 4.06 3.01 -2.53
CA SER A 217 3.75 3.24 -1.13
C SER A 217 2.32 3.71 -0.95
N MET A 218 1.66 3.30 0.12
CA MET A 218 0.34 3.76 0.53
C MET A 218 0.38 4.38 1.92
N GLY A 219 -0.61 5.20 2.21
CA GLY A 219 -0.87 5.69 3.55
C GLY A 219 -2.37 5.93 3.69
N ILE A 220 -3.03 5.05 4.40
CA ILE A 220 -4.48 5.12 4.61
C ILE A 220 -4.75 5.14 6.10
N MET A 221 -5.75 5.90 6.50
CA MET A 221 -6.27 5.90 7.86
C MET A 221 -7.78 5.87 7.81
N VAL A 222 -8.37 4.85 8.42
CA VAL A 222 -9.81 4.74 8.53
C VAL A 222 -10.22 5.17 9.94
N VAL A 223 -10.90 6.31 10.00
CA VAL A 223 -11.35 6.89 11.26
C VAL A 223 -12.84 6.64 11.42
N TRP A 224 -13.27 6.12 12.55
CA TRP A 224 -14.67 5.95 12.87
C TRP A 224 -15.15 7.11 13.72
N MET A 225 -16.16 7.79 13.22
CA MET A 225 -16.81 8.90 13.90
C MET A 225 -18.25 8.52 14.27
N GLY A 226 -18.55 8.58 15.55
CA GLY A 226 -19.88 8.39 16.10
C GLY A 226 -20.63 9.70 16.31
N GLU A 227 -21.95 9.60 16.50
CA GLU A 227 -22.76 10.71 17.03
C GLU A 227 -22.16 11.21 18.35
N PRO A 228 -22.31 12.51 18.70
CA PRO A 228 -21.79 13.01 19.96
C PRO A 228 -22.32 12.21 21.15
N GLY A 229 -21.42 11.72 21.98
CA GLY A 229 -21.78 10.91 23.13
C GLY A 229 -20.59 10.68 24.05
N GLY A 230 -20.89 10.34 25.30
CA GLY A 230 -19.87 10.02 26.27
C GLY A 230 -19.06 11.22 26.77
N ASP A 231 -17.96 10.88 27.46
CA ASP A 231 -16.99 11.82 28.02
C ASP A 231 -15.76 11.93 27.09
N ALA A 232 -16.01 12.25 25.82
CA ALA A 232 -14.93 12.36 24.82
C ALA A 232 -14.00 13.54 25.14
N ASP A 233 -12.71 13.28 25.14
CA ASP A 233 -11.68 14.28 25.40
C ASP A 233 -11.57 15.30 24.25
N ASP A 234 -11.42 16.57 24.58
CA ASP A 234 -11.12 17.62 23.59
C ASP A 234 -9.60 17.62 23.33
N PRO A 235 -9.13 17.33 22.10
CA PRO A 235 -7.72 17.18 21.79
C PRO A 235 -6.92 18.47 21.92
N PHE A 236 -7.58 19.61 22.12
CA PHE A 236 -6.92 20.90 22.34
C PHE A 236 -6.74 21.23 23.83
N THR A 237 -7.31 20.45 24.72
CA THR A 237 -7.22 20.63 26.18
C THR A 237 -6.61 19.42 26.89
N THR A 238 -6.69 18.26 26.28
CA THR A 238 -6.22 16.98 26.83
C THR A 238 -5.33 16.29 25.80
N ALA A 239 -4.24 15.67 26.24
CA ALA A 239 -3.44 14.82 25.37
C ALA A 239 -4.22 13.52 25.09
N VAL A 240 -4.58 13.31 23.84
CA VAL A 240 -5.42 12.18 23.40
C VAL A 240 -4.65 11.12 22.65
N ASP A 241 -3.41 11.43 22.26
CA ASP A 241 -2.50 10.46 21.64
C ASP A 241 -2.02 9.46 22.70
N THR A 242 -2.51 8.26 22.61
CA THR A 242 -2.22 7.16 23.53
C THR A 242 -1.62 5.97 22.76
N PRO A 243 -0.81 5.13 23.42
CA PRO A 243 -0.34 3.91 22.79
C PRO A 243 -1.50 3.07 22.27
N GLY A 244 -1.38 2.63 21.02
CA GLY A 244 -2.35 1.72 20.41
C GLY A 244 -2.12 0.26 20.79
N MET A 245 -3.03 -0.59 20.36
CA MET A 245 -2.91 -2.04 20.43
C MET A 245 -2.62 -2.61 19.03
N LEU A 246 -1.75 -3.60 18.94
CA LEU A 246 -1.47 -4.28 17.68
C LEU A 246 -2.72 -5.00 17.16
N THR A 247 -2.98 -4.87 15.87
CA THR A 247 -4.09 -5.53 15.19
C THR A 247 -3.93 -7.06 15.20
N HIS A 248 -2.70 -7.54 15.14
CA HIS A 248 -2.35 -8.96 15.30
C HIS A 248 -0.87 -9.12 15.67
N GLY A 249 -0.47 -10.31 16.09
CA GLY A 249 0.93 -10.71 16.21
C GLY A 249 1.47 -11.33 14.93
N HIS A 250 2.74 -11.71 14.92
CA HIS A 250 3.34 -12.48 13.83
C HIS A 250 2.50 -13.72 13.49
N LEU A 251 2.22 -13.87 12.21
CA LEU A 251 1.44 -15.01 11.73
C LEU A 251 2.39 -16.17 11.47
N ALA A 252 2.26 -17.25 12.25
CA ALA A 252 3.16 -18.41 12.21
C ALA A 252 3.30 -19.08 10.82
N GLU A 253 2.31 -18.91 9.97
CA GLU A 253 2.31 -19.43 8.59
C GLU A 253 2.82 -18.38 7.58
N ASN A 254 3.25 -17.23 8.06
CA ASN A 254 3.63 -16.08 7.27
C ASN A 254 5.15 -15.84 7.30
N ASP A 255 5.93 -16.83 7.70
CA ASP A 255 7.40 -16.79 7.76
C ASP A 255 8.06 -16.60 6.40
N ASN A 256 7.25 -16.59 5.37
CA ASN A 256 7.76 -16.69 4.02
C ASN A 256 7.12 -15.65 3.10
N HIS A 257 7.30 -14.40 3.39
CA HIS A 257 6.86 -13.30 2.53
C HIS A 257 7.57 -13.23 1.18
N GLY A 258 7.53 -14.29 0.45
CA GLY A 258 8.43 -14.53 -0.67
C GLY A 258 9.82 -14.89 -0.20
N GLY A 259 9.96 -15.22 1.13
CA GLY A 259 11.22 -15.16 1.76
C GLY A 259 12.06 -16.39 1.78
N ASP A 260 11.70 -17.40 2.46
CA ASP A 260 12.52 -18.60 2.55
C ASP A 260 12.35 -19.49 1.31
N LEU A 261 12.65 -18.91 0.18
CA LEU A 261 12.62 -19.59 -1.10
C LEU A 261 14.02 -20.01 -1.50
N ASP A 262 14.84 -20.33 -0.52
CA ASP A 262 16.18 -20.84 -0.74
C ASP A 262 16.17 -21.84 -1.87
N ASN A 263 16.83 -21.49 -2.96
CA ASN A 263 16.97 -22.29 -4.18
C ASN A 263 15.72 -22.44 -5.07
N ARG A 264 14.61 -21.76 -4.81
CA ARG A 264 13.46 -21.77 -5.75
C ARG A 264 13.69 -20.85 -6.94
N TYR A 265 14.43 -19.76 -6.75
CA TYR A 265 14.73 -18.81 -7.81
C TYR A 265 16.14 -18.98 -8.33
N LEU A 266 16.29 -18.75 -9.62
CA LEU A 266 17.57 -18.79 -10.29
C LEU A 266 18.44 -17.60 -9.87
N ASP A 267 19.73 -17.83 -9.71
CA ASP A 267 20.71 -16.75 -9.68
C ASP A 267 20.97 -16.28 -11.12
N LEU A 268 20.27 -15.23 -11.51
CA LEU A 268 20.32 -14.69 -12.86
C LEU A 268 21.73 -14.22 -13.26
N THR A 269 22.56 -13.83 -12.29
CA THR A 269 23.92 -13.39 -12.59
C THR A 269 24.84 -14.54 -12.96
N ALA A 270 24.52 -15.75 -12.53
CA ALA A 270 25.26 -16.98 -12.81
C ALA A 270 24.86 -17.67 -14.13
N LEU A 271 23.73 -17.26 -14.72
CA LEU A 271 23.27 -17.85 -15.97
C LEU A 271 24.14 -17.43 -17.18
N PRO A 272 24.25 -18.28 -18.21
CA PRO A 272 24.98 -17.94 -19.42
C PRO A 272 24.29 -16.81 -20.18
N SER A 273 25.08 -16.05 -20.95
CA SER A 273 24.57 -15.08 -21.92
C SER A 273 23.91 -15.77 -23.11
N ALA A 274 22.85 -15.15 -23.62
CA ALA A 274 22.27 -15.45 -24.93
C ALA A 274 21.92 -14.13 -25.63
N PRO A 275 22.00 -14.04 -26.96
CA PRO A 275 21.56 -12.83 -27.67
C PRO A 275 20.13 -12.49 -27.31
N ALA A 276 19.87 -11.23 -26.94
CA ALA A 276 18.55 -10.77 -26.65
C ALA A 276 17.70 -10.61 -27.91
N SER A 277 16.42 -10.87 -27.83
CA SER A 277 15.45 -10.39 -28.82
C SER A 277 15.41 -8.86 -28.80
N ALA A 278 15.20 -8.24 -29.96
CA ALA A 278 15.06 -6.79 -30.03
C ALA A 278 13.87 -6.27 -29.22
N THR A 279 12.83 -7.10 -29.07
CA THR A 279 11.69 -6.84 -28.21
C THR A 279 11.46 -8.06 -27.32
N ILE A 280 11.36 -7.83 -26.01
CA ILE A 280 11.03 -8.83 -25.00
C ILE A 280 9.59 -8.57 -24.55
N PRO A 281 8.64 -9.46 -24.87
CA PRO A 281 7.29 -9.36 -24.35
C PRO A 281 7.23 -9.56 -22.84
N ILE A 282 6.34 -8.81 -22.19
CA ILE A 282 5.83 -9.09 -20.85
C ILE A 282 4.44 -9.68 -21.07
N GLN A 283 4.28 -10.95 -20.75
CA GLN A 283 3.04 -11.67 -21.01
C GLN A 283 2.78 -12.71 -19.93
N ASP A 284 1.52 -12.81 -19.51
CA ASP A 284 1.08 -13.74 -18.45
C ASP A 284 1.91 -13.55 -17.16
N TRP A 285 2.20 -12.28 -16.82
CA TRP A 285 2.96 -11.89 -15.64
C TRP A 285 4.43 -12.37 -15.63
N VAL A 286 5.00 -12.55 -16.77
CA VAL A 286 6.37 -13.05 -16.97
C VAL A 286 7.10 -12.16 -17.96
N TYR A 287 8.37 -11.86 -17.70
CA TYR A 287 9.30 -11.38 -18.70
C TYR A 287 9.73 -12.57 -19.55
N THR A 288 9.30 -12.64 -20.80
CA THR A 288 9.48 -13.86 -21.61
C THR A 288 10.95 -14.25 -21.85
N GLU A 289 11.90 -13.33 -21.62
CA GLU A 289 13.32 -13.60 -21.57
C GLU A 289 13.94 -13.06 -20.28
N GLY A 290 14.84 -13.81 -19.68
CA GLY A 290 15.56 -13.42 -18.48
C GLY A 290 14.75 -13.45 -17.19
N ASP A 291 13.56 -14.03 -17.18
CA ASP A 291 12.70 -14.14 -16.00
C ASP A 291 13.33 -15.04 -14.92
N MET A 292 13.25 -14.63 -13.69
CA MET A 292 13.87 -15.31 -12.55
C MET A 292 13.37 -16.74 -12.32
N ASN A 293 12.14 -17.05 -12.73
CA ASN A 293 11.55 -18.37 -12.49
C ASN A 293 11.85 -19.37 -13.62
N TYR A 294 12.10 -18.88 -14.84
CA TYR A 294 12.09 -19.72 -16.04
C TYR A 294 13.31 -19.59 -16.92
N ALA A 295 14.17 -18.59 -16.70
CA ALA A 295 15.31 -18.32 -17.57
C ALA A 295 16.34 -19.45 -17.53
N VAL A 296 16.81 -19.82 -18.70
CA VAL A 296 17.97 -20.70 -18.87
C VAL A 296 19.23 -19.93 -19.31
N SER A 297 19.05 -18.66 -19.67
CA SER A 297 20.09 -17.73 -20.06
C SER A 297 19.64 -16.30 -19.78
N VAL A 298 20.58 -15.36 -19.72
CA VAL A 298 20.31 -13.93 -19.60
C VAL A 298 20.35 -13.30 -20.99
N PRO A 299 19.28 -12.61 -21.43
CA PRO A 299 19.29 -11.87 -22.68
C PRO A 299 20.38 -10.82 -22.64
N THR A 300 21.20 -10.79 -23.68
CA THR A 300 22.44 -10.03 -23.69
C THR A 300 22.54 -9.18 -24.96
N VAL A 301 22.95 -7.95 -24.78
CA VAL A 301 23.23 -6.97 -25.84
C VAL A 301 24.64 -6.43 -25.69
N LYS A 302 25.20 -5.84 -26.76
CA LYS A 302 26.47 -5.12 -26.71
C LYS A 302 26.23 -3.70 -26.18
N ALA A 303 27.30 -3.13 -25.64
CA ALA A 303 27.29 -1.72 -25.24
C ALA A 303 26.84 -0.81 -26.40
N GLY A 304 25.88 0.05 -26.15
CA GLY A 304 25.27 0.89 -27.17
C GLY A 304 24.07 0.32 -27.91
N GLU A 305 23.79 -0.98 -27.76
CA GLU A 305 22.58 -1.62 -28.26
C GLU A 305 21.45 -1.48 -27.22
N SER A 306 20.23 -1.78 -27.62
CA SER A 306 19.05 -1.66 -26.78
C SER A 306 18.12 -2.86 -26.89
N ILE A 307 17.33 -3.06 -25.81
CA ILE A 307 16.22 -3.99 -25.73
C ILE A 307 14.95 -3.17 -25.50
N THR A 308 13.88 -3.49 -26.18
CA THR A 308 12.56 -2.94 -25.91
C THR A 308 11.72 -3.97 -25.17
N TYR A 309 11.17 -3.61 -24.03
CA TYR A 309 10.13 -4.39 -23.33
C TYR A 309 8.76 -3.93 -23.80
N GLU A 310 7.85 -4.88 -24.03
CA GLU A 310 6.48 -4.60 -24.45
C GLU A 310 5.49 -5.34 -23.56
N ASN A 311 4.66 -4.59 -22.85
CA ASN A 311 3.60 -5.14 -21.99
C ASN A 311 2.40 -5.59 -22.84
N LEU A 312 2.30 -6.89 -23.09
CA LEU A 312 1.17 -7.51 -23.79
C LEU A 312 0.00 -7.82 -22.86
N ASP A 313 0.21 -7.80 -21.52
CA ASP A 313 -0.86 -7.92 -20.53
C ASP A 313 -1.66 -6.62 -20.39
N ALA A 314 -1.19 -5.53 -20.99
CA ALA A 314 -1.89 -4.27 -20.99
C ALA A 314 -3.22 -4.40 -21.72
N ASN A 315 -4.31 -4.45 -20.97
CA ASN A 315 -5.66 -4.51 -21.51
C ASN A 315 -6.51 -3.45 -20.84
N ILE A 316 -7.10 -2.56 -21.64
CA ILE A 316 -8.01 -1.54 -21.13
C ILE A 316 -9.13 -2.24 -20.34
N GLY A 317 -9.28 -1.84 -19.07
CA GLY A 317 -10.26 -2.40 -18.14
C GLY A 317 -9.79 -3.56 -17.27
N LYS A 318 -8.57 -4.10 -17.47
CA LYS A 318 -7.99 -5.08 -16.57
C LYS A 318 -6.93 -4.52 -15.62
N GLY A 319 -6.37 -3.33 -15.93
CA GLY A 319 -5.39 -2.64 -15.08
C GLY A 319 -4.10 -3.46 -14.87
N GLN A 320 -3.69 -4.25 -15.85
CA GLN A 320 -2.46 -5.03 -15.76
C GLN A 320 -1.29 -4.16 -16.19
N TRP A 321 -0.68 -3.53 -15.21
CA TRP A 321 0.48 -2.66 -15.39
C TRP A 321 1.74 -3.40 -14.94
N HIS A 322 2.84 -3.14 -15.62
CA HIS A 322 4.13 -3.70 -15.26
C HIS A 322 5.21 -2.62 -15.32
N THR A 323 6.30 -2.84 -14.58
CA THR A 323 7.48 -1.98 -14.66
C THR A 323 8.73 -2.80 -14.89
N ILE A 324 9.77 -2.16 -15.40
CA ILE A 324 11.14 -2.67 -15.43
C ILE A 324 11.96 -1.69 -14.62
N THR A 325 12.19 -2.00 -13.34
CA THR A 325 12.85 -1.13 -12.38
C THR A 325 14.13 -1.76 -11.90
N ALA A 326 15.24 -1.03 -11.97
CA ALA A 326 16.54 -1.54 -11.56
C ALA A 326 16.59 -1.91 -10.09
N CYS A 327 17.22 -3.02 -9.78
CA CYS A 327 17.45 -3.54 -8.45
C CYS A 327 18.93 -3.42 -8.09
N ALA A 328 19.26 -2.63 -7.06
CA ALA A 328 20.65 -2.53 -6.60
C ALA A 328 21.07 -3.75 -5.78
N ALA A 329 20.15 -4.42 -5.09
CA ALA A 329 20.39 -5.65 -4.34
C ALA A 329 19.04 -6.33 -4.11
N PRO A 330 19.08 -7.50 -3.85
CA PRO A 330 19.37 -8.79 -4.39
C PRO A 330 18.23 -9.36 -5.23
N CYS A 331 17.75 -8.63 -6.20
CA CYS A 331 16.66 -9.07 -7.08
C CYS A 331 17.04 -10.26 -8.00
N ASN A 332 18.30 -10.63 -8.05
CA ASN A 332 18.78 -11.76 -8.80
C ASN A 332 18.50 -13.12 -8.15
N ARG A 333 17.97 -13.13 -6.94
CA ARG A 333 17.56 -14.34 -6.20
C ARG A 333 16.61 -13.97 -5.07
N SER A 334 15.91 -14.93 -4.53
CA SER A 334 15.08 -14.71 -3.34
C SER A 334 15.92 -14.32 -2.14
N THR A 335 15.43 -13.42 -1.35
CA THR A 335 16.14 -12.84 -0.21
C THR A 335 15.39 -12.89 1.10
N GLY A 336 14.22 -13.46 1.10
CA GLY A 336 13.34 -13.34 2.24
C GLY A 336 12.54 -12.03 2.31
N ILE A 337 12.67 -11.18 1.30
CA ILE A 337 12.06 -9.87 1.27
C ILE A 337 10.98 -9.86 0.20
N ALA A 338 9.76 -9.55 0.58
CA ALA A 338 8.61 -9.49 -0.33
C ALA A 338 8.76 -8.37 -1.37
N TYR A 339 9.35 -7.24 -0.96
CA TYR A 339 9.70 -6.15 -1.85
C TYR A 339 11.20 -6.11 -2.10
N PRO A 340 11.66 -6.09 -3.35
CA PRO A 340 13.05 -5.85 -3.65
C PRO A 340 13.42 -4.43 -3.23
N LEU A 341 14.51 -4.28 -2.50
CA LEU A 341 15.05 -2.99 -2.14
C LEU A 341 15.82 -2.40 -3.31
N ALA A 342 15.46 -1.21 -3.74
CA ALA A 342 16.32 -0.39 -4.60
C ALA A 342 17.27 0.40 -3.71
N ASP A 343 18.42 -0.18 -3.38
CA ASP A 343 19.42 0.50 -2.55
C ASP A 343 20.13 1.61 -3.33
N GLY A 344 19.91 2.84 -2.93
CA GLY A 344 20.46 4.01 -3.58
C GLY A 344 19.57 4.53 -4.74
N PRO A 345 20.11 5.40 -5.60
CA PRO A 345 19.37 5.90 -6.74
C PRO A 345 19.01 4.75 -7.68
N VAL A 346 17.80 4.80 -8.22
CA VAL A 346 17.33 3.85 -9.23
C VAL A 346 18.21 4.01 -10.47
N ILE A 347 18.77 2.89 -10.96
CA ILE A 347 19.61 2.92 -12.16
C ILE A 347 18.76 3.24 -13.38
N PHE A 348 17.58 2.64 -13.47
CA PHE A 348 16.54 2.93 -14.45
C PHE A 348 15.18 2.49 -13.92
N ASP A 349 14.14 3.12 -14.46
CA ASP A 349 12.75 2.77 -14.21
C ASP A 349 11.95 3.06 -15.48
N SER A 350 11.20 2.08 -15.93
CA SER A 350 10.30 2.26 -17.07
C SER A 350 9.08 3.14 -16.73
N GLY A 351 8.76 3.32 -15.45
CA GLY A 351 7.42 3.70 -15.05
C GLY A 351 6.39 2.62 -15.37
N GLU A 352 5.13 2.88 -15.08
CA GLU A 352 4.05 1.93 -15.30
C GLU A 352 3.74 1.79 -16.79
N LEU A 353 4.05 0.64 -17.35
CA LEU A 353 3.67 0.26 -18.71
C LEU A 353 2.26 -0.33 -18.68
N GLY A 354 1.31 0.38 -19.27
CA GLY A 354 -0.08 -0.03 -19.28
C GLY A 354 -0.97 1.01 -19.93
N LEU A 355 -2.27 0.76 -19.88
CA LEU A 355 -3.30 1.62 -20.49
C LEU A 355 -4.35 1.97 -19.42
N GLY A 356 -5.06 3.07 -19.61
CA GLY A 356 -6.15 3.48 -18.73
C GLY A 356 -5.87 4.74 -17.90
N GLY A 357 -4.85 5.51 -18.28
CA GLY A 357 -4.48 6.76 -17.63
C GLY A 357 -3.64 6.54 -16.35
N PRO A 358 -3.42 7.59 -15.55
CA PRO A 358 -2.56 7.51 -14.37
C PRO A 358 -2.91 6.35 -13.43
N PRO A 359 -1.89 5.68 -12.85
CA PRO A 359 -0.47 6.03 -12.89
C PRO A 359 0.24 5.74 -14.22
N THR A 360 -0.37 5.04 -15.14
CA THR A 360 0.27 4.76 -16.43
C THR A 360 0.35 6.01 -17.31
N ALA A 361 1.37 6.05 -18.17
CA ALA A 361 1.52 7.09 -19.18
C ALA A 361 0.83 6.72 -20.50
N ASP A 362 -0.14 5.79 -20.48
CA ASP A 362 -0.80 5.23 -21.65
C ASP A 362 0.19 4.68 -22.71
N ARG A 363 1.24 4.04 -22.24
CA ARG A 363 2.23 3.38 -23.09
C ARG A 363 2.43 1.93 -22.64
N THR A 364 2.70 1.07 -23.59
CA THR A 364 2.91 -0.37 -23.34
C THR A 364 4.35 -0.81 -23.54
N SER A 365 5.23 0.09 -23.99
CA SER A 365 6.63 -0.29 -24.25
C SER A 365 7.63 0.69 -23.64
N TRP A 366 8.81 0.16 -23.36
CA TRP A 366 9.95 0.92 -22.87
C TRP A 366 11.26 0.29 -23.36
N THR A 367 12.22 1.15 -23.71
CA THR A 367 13.54 0.74 -24.20
C THR A 367 14.60 1.04 -23.17
N ILE A 368 15.51 0.11 -22.92
CA ILE A 368 16.62 0.30 -21.98
C ILE A 368 17.53 1.45 -22.41
N PRO A 369 18.15 2.17 -21.46
CA PRO A 369 19.17 3.16 -21.79
C PRO A 369 20.35 2.53 -22.54
N THR A 370 20.83 3.20 -23.59
CA THR A 370 21.94 2.71 -24.41
C THR A 370 23.33 3.03 -23.83
N ASP A 371 23.39 3.85 -22.79
CA ASP A 371 24.61 4.28 -22.12
C ASP A 371 24.93 3.47 -20.85
N LEU A 372 24.24 2.37 -20.64
CA LEU A 372 24.52 1.49 -19.52
C LEU A 372 25.90 0.84 -19.67
N PRO A 373 26.75 0.90 -18.64
CA PRO A 373 28.04 0.20 -18.65
C PRO A 373 27.89 -1.31 -18.77
N PRO A 374 28.91 -2.03 -19.24
CA PRO A 374 28.91 -3.49 -19.23
C PRO A 374 28.64 -4.05 -17.84
N GLY A 375 27.73 -5.03 -17.75
CA GLY A 375 27.29 -5.63 -16.50
C GLY A 375 25.99 -6.41 -16.63
N THR A 376 25.63 -7.12 -15.58
CA THR A 376 24.31 -7.77 -15.47
C THR A 376 23.38 -6.90 -14.63
N TYR A 377 22.28 -6.53 -15.22
CA TYR A 377 21.26 -5.67 -14.61
C TYR A 377 20.08 -6.52 -14.20
N THR A 378 19.85 -6.62 -12.91
CA THR A 378 18.64 -7.25 -12.37
C THR A 378 17.58 -6.20 -12.13
N TYR A 379 16.33 -6.56 -12.36
CA TYR A 379 15.18 -5.67 -12.24
C TYR A 379 13.95 -6.42 -11.74
N PHE A 380 12.95 -5.67 -11.34
CA PHE A 380 11.68 -6.18 -10.85
C PHE A 380 10.51 -5.31 -11.35
N CYS A 381 9.30 -5.84 -11.24
CA CYS A 381 8.10 -5.05 -11.36
C CYS A 381 7.74 -4.46 -9.98
N ARG A 382 7.59 -3.13 -9.88
CA ARG A 382 7.21 -2.45 -8.64
C ARG A 382 5.83 -2.87 -8.13
N ILE A 383 4.93 -3.20 -9.04
CA ILE A 383 3.53 -3.57 -8.75
C ILE A 383 3.42 -5.05 -8.40
N HIS A 384 4.25 -5.91 -9.01
CA HIS A 384 4.20 -7.36 -8.87
C HIS A 384 5.59 -7.90 -8.50
N PRO A 385 5.99 -7.82 -7.24
CA PRO A 385 7.37 -8.11 -6.81
C PRO A 385 7.89 -9.52 -7.15
N ILE A 386 6.98 -10.45 -7.41
CA ILE A 386 7.35 -11.79 -7.90
C ILE A 386 7.95 -11.76 -9.31
N MET A 387 7.61 -10.78 -10.13
CA MET A 387 8.14 -10.59 -11.46
C MET A 387 9.53 -9.97 -11.36
N ARG A 388 10.53 -10.76 -11.54
CA ARG A 388 11.96 -10.38 -11.50
C ARG A 388 12.67 -10.92 -12.71
N GLY A 389 13.64 -10.18 -13.21
CA GLY A 389 14.38 -10.56 -14.36
C GLY A 389 15.77 -9.95 -14.44
N ALA A 390 16.49 -10.28 -15.48
CA ALA A 390 17.78 -9.69 -15.78
C ALA A 390 18.00 -9.55 -17.28
N PHE A 391 18.84 -8.59 -17.63
CA PHE A 391 19.53 -8.54 -18.92
C PHE A 391 21.02 -8.25 -18.70
N ARG A 392 21.83 -8.47 -19.72
CA ARG A 392 23.27 -8.23 -19.66
C ARG A 392 23.72 -7.32 -20.79
N VAL A 393 24.63 -6.40 -20.46
CA VAL A 393 25.37 -5.57 -21.42
C VAL A 393 26.78 -6.07 -21.44
N GLU A 394 27.28 -6.44 -22.62
CA GLU A 394 28.68 -6.86 -22.87
C GLU A 394 29.43 -5.78 -23.65
N GLU A 395 30.79 -5.82 -23.60
CA GLU A 395 31.65 -4.89 -24.34
C GLU A 395 31.45 -4.96 -25.85
#